data_510574d74710c78e25c35c68a3a81880
#
_entry.id   510574d74710c78e25c35c68a3a81880
#
_cell.length_a   1.000
_cell.length_b   1.000
_cell.length_c   1.000
_cell.angle_alpha   90.00
_cell.angle_beta   90.00
_cell.angle_gamma   90.00
#
_symmetry.space_group_name_H-M   'P 1'
#
loop_
_entity.id
_entity.type
_entity.pdbx_description
1 polymer ?
#
loop_
_entity_poly.entity_id
_entity_poly.type
_entity_poly.pdbx_seq_one_letter_code
_entity_poly.pdbx_strand_id
1 'polypeptide(L)'
;MKLKKLAKVLLVSTLAVGLLTGCSSGSKDDKTIKVGASPTPHAEILEAAKPLLEKEGYKLEVSTYDDYVLPNDALADGSLDANYFQHIPYLEETVKEKGYDLTYCAKVHIEPMGIYSNSIKKLDEVKNGDKVAVPNDSTNEARALKLLAKQGLIEVKDGELITVKDITKNPKNLEFVEVDAAQVPSTLDDVAIAVINTNYALNVGLNPTKDALAIESSESPYANVVAIRTEDKDSEKTKALTKALNSDDVKKFIEEKYNGSIVPAF
;
A
#
# COMPACT_ATOMS: atom_id res chain seq x y z
N MET A 1 -36.22 -79.45 29.71
CA MET A 1 -36.34 -79.63 31.18
C MET A 1 -35.99 -78.32 31.88
N LYS A 2 -36.99 -77.78 32.54
CA LYS A 2 -36.91 -76.86 33.70
C LYS A 2 -36.06 -75.57 33.55
N LEU A 3 -36.42 -74.47 33.99
CA LEU A 3 -37.55 -73.78 34.65
C LEU A 3 -37.13 -72.36 34.92
N LYS A 4 -38.00 -71.39 34.61
CA LYS A 4 -38.39 -70.21 35.37
C LYS A 4 -37.35 -69.52 36.20
N LYS A 5 -37.21 -68.22 36.07
CA LYS A 5 -37.94 -67.28 36.96
C LYS A 5 -37.88 -65.84 36.45
N LEU A 6 -39.00 -65.18 36.47
CA LEU A 6 -39.23 -63.72 36.42
C LEU A 6 -38.54 -63.04 37.59
N ALA A 7 -38.02 -61.91 37.35
CA ALA A 7 -37.89 -60.84 38.32
C ALA A 7 -38.20 -59.50 37.70
N LYS A 8 -39.22 -58.87 38.23
CA LYS A 8 -39.65 -57.50 37.99
C LYS A 8 -38.57 -56.54 38.52
N VAL A 9 -38.20 -55.56 37.78
CA VAL A 9 -37.48 -54.41 38.34
C VAL A 9 -38.02 -53.11 37.77
N LEU A 10 -38.44 -52.33 38.72
CA LEU A 10 -38.90 -50.98 38.73
C LEU A 10 -38.27 -50.05 37.67
N LEU A 11 -39.18 -49.32 37.06
CA LEU A 11 -38.97 -48.10 36.33
C LEU A 11 -38.60 -47.00 37.31
N VAL A 12 -37.36 -46.51 37.28
CA VAL A 12 -36.97 -45.24 37.88
C VAL A 12 -36.61 -44.31 36.71
N SER A 13 -37.57 -43.49 36.40
CA SER A 13 -37.41 -42.35 35.49
C SER A 13 -36.67 -41.22 36.24
N THR A 14 -35.36 -41.16 35.99
CA THR A 14 -34.58 -39.97 36.41
C THR A 14 -34.52 -39.02 35.20
N LEU A 15 -35.29 -37.98 35.34
CA LEU A 15 -35.30 -36.82 34.41
C LEU A 15 -33.97 -36.10 34.61
N ALA A 16 -32.95 -36.42 33.81
CA ALA A 16 -31.74 -35.61 33.72
C ALA A 16 -32.04 -34.43 32.80
N VAL A 17 -32.42 -33.32 33.42
CA VAL A 17 -32.38 -31.99 32.81
C VAL A 17 -30.92 -31.67 32.56
N GLY A 18 -30.42 -32.04 31.37
CA GLY A 18 -29.14 -31.59 30.86
C GLY A 18 -29.24 -30.10 30.58
N LEU A 19 -28.71 -29.29 31.46
CA LEU A 19 -28.31 -27.92 31.17
C LEU A 19 -27.30 -27.97 30.04
N LEU A 20 -27.78 -27.79 28.82
CA LEU A 20 -26.98 -27.34 27.67
C LEU A 20 -26.56 -25.91 28.00
N THR A 21 -25.52 -25.77 28.83
CA THR A 21 -24.70 -24.58 28.77
C THR A 21 -24.06 -24.58 27.41
N GLY A 22 -24.75 -23.99 26.44
CA GLY A 22 -24.15 -23.55 25.24
C GLY A 22 -22.98 -22.64 25.60
N CYS A 23 -21.76 -23.16 25.48
CA CYS A 23 -20.60 -22.34 25.35
C CYS A 23 -20.81 -21.54 24.05
N SER A 24 -21.54 -20.43 24.17
CA SER A 24 -21.32 -19.31 23.31
C SER A 24 -19.86 -18.91 23.56
N SER A 25 -18.96 -19.48 22.79
CA SER A 25 -17.66 -18.89 22.57
C SER A 25 -17.97 -17.56 21.85
N GLY A 26 -18.38 -16.57 22.61
CA GLY A 26 -18.30 -15.19 22.18
C GLY A 26 -16.84 -15.03 21.75
N SER A 27 -16.59 -14.92 20.45
CA SER A 27 -15.35 -14.35 19.98
C SER A 27 -15.19 -13.09 20.79
N LYS A 28 -14.18 -13.02 21.69
CA LYS A 28 -13.71 -11.75 22.22
C LYS A 28 -13.51 -10.92 20.95
N ASP A 29 -14.27 -9.85 20.82
CA ASP A 29 -14.08 -8.88 19.74
C ASP A 29 -12.59 -8.62 19.67
N ASP A 30 -11.96 -9.18 18.65
CA ASP A 30 -10.51 -9.04 18.49
C ASP A 30 -10.25 -7.58 18.14
N LYS A 31 -9.78 -6.82 19.14
CA LYS A 31 -9.46 -5.40 19.01
C LYS A 31 -8.11 -5.15 18.36
N THR A 32 -7.48 -6.19 17.83
CA THR A 32 -6.24 -6.05 17.06
C THR A 32 -6.55 -5.70 15.62
N ILE A 33 -5.88 -4.66 15.09
CA ILE A 33 -5.91 -4.27 13.68
C ILE A 33 -4.53 -4.56 13.11
N LYS A 34 -4.46 -5.50 12.15
CA LYS A 34 -3.22 -5.90 11.48
C LYS A 34 -3.11 -5.16 10.15
N VAL A 35 -2.07 -4.34 10.00
CA VAL A 35 -1.86 -3.52 8.81
C VAL A 35 -0.51 -3.83 8.18
N GLY A 36 -0.52 -4.18 6.88
CA GLY A 36 0.70 -4.29 6.07
C GLY A 36 1.08 -2.92 5.49
N ALA A 37 2.35 -2.53 5.56
CA ALA A 37 2.79 -1.22 5.10
C ALA A 37 4.21 -1.23 4.54
N SER A 38 4.56 -0.28 3.65
CA SER A 38 5.97 -0.01 3.36
C SER A 38 6.63 0.66 4.56
N PRO A 39 7.95 0.48 4.79
CA PRO A 39 8.63 1.03 5.97
C PRO A 39 8.46 2.54 6.12
N THR A 40 8.78 3.31 5.07
CA THR A 40 8.70 4.76 5.02
C THR A 40 7.91 5.19 3.78
N PRO A 41 6.95 6.09 3.87
CA PRO A 41 6.46 6.80 5.07
C PRO A 41 5.33 6.06 5.79
N HIS A 42 4.80 4.99 5.21
CA HIS A 42 3.52 4.39 5.57
C HIS A 42 3.49 3.83 7.00
N ALA A 43 4.48 2.98 7.37
CA ALA A 43 4.57 2.45 8.73
C ALA A 43 4.81 3.56 9.76
N GLU A 44 5.57 4.60 9.40
CA GLU A 44 5.81 5.74 10.29
C GLU A 44 4.53 6.55 10.56
N ILE A 45 3.68 6.72 9.55
CA ILE A 45 2.37 7.38 9.67
C ILE A 45 1.42 6.52 10.52
N LEU A 46 1.43 5.18 10.34
CA LEU A 46 0.66 4.25 11.18
C LEU A 46 1.10 4.31 12.64
N GLU A 47 2.40 4.37 12.92
CA GLU A 47 2.90 4.51 14.30
C GLU A 47 2.49 5.85 14.92
N ALA A 48 2.39 6.93 14.14
CA ALA A 48 1.85 8.21 14.62
C ALA A 48 0.34 8.13 14.93
N ALA A 49 -0.42 7.32 14.19
CA ALA A 49 -1.85 7.09 14.43
C ALA A 49 -2.12 6.13 15.61
N LYS A 50 -1.16 5.30 16.00
CA LYS A 50 -1.31 4.25 17.03
C LYS A 50 -1.88 4.73 18.35
N PRO A 51 -1.42 5.84 18.95
CA PRO A 51 -1.99 6.33 20.22
C PRO A 51 -3.48 6.70 20.12
N LEU A 52 -3.96 7.07 18.93
CA LEU A 52 -5.37 7.40 18.69
C LEU A 52 -6.22 6.13 18.69
N LEU A 53 -5.72 5.06 18.06
CA LEU A 53 -6.36 3.74 18.06
C LEU A 53 -6.38 3.12 19.47
N GLU A 54 -5.30 3.24 20.24
CA GLU A 54 -5.21 2.77 21.63
C GLU A 54 -6.24 3.45 22.53
N LYS A 55 -6.48 4.75 22.36
CA LYS A 55 -7.54 5.48 23.09
C LYS A 55 -8.94 4.95 22.78
N GLU A 56 -9.16 4.38 21.61
CA GLU A 56 -10.42 3.73 21.21
C GLU A 56 -10.47 2.23 21.58
N GLY A 57 -9.43 1.74 22.25
CA GLY A 57 -9.33 0.35 22.72
C GLY A 57 -8.86 -0.63 21.65
N TYR A 58 -8.26 -0.18 20.55
CA TYR A 58 -7.66 -1.01 19.52
C TYR A 58 -6.15 -1.14 19.71
N LYS A 59 -5.63 -2.32 19.39
CA LYS A 59 -4.20 -2.59 19.26
C LYS A 59 -3.82 -2.56 17.78
N LEU A 60 -2.90 -1.71 17.38
CA LEU A 60 -2.35 -1.71 16.03
C LEU A 60 -1.12 -2.62 15.96
N GLU A 61 -1.12 -3.56 15.00
CA GLU A 61 0.03 -4.38 14.63
C GLU A 61 0.42 -4.04 13.18
N VAL A 62 1.63 -3.54 12.99
CA VAL A 62 2.16 -3.17 11.68
C VAL A 62 3.18 -4.20 11.22
N SER A 63 2.98 -4.75 10.04
CA SER A 63 3.95 -5.62 9.34
C SER A 63 4.51 -4.87 8.14
N THR A 64 5.85 -4.77 8.04
CA THR A 64 6.48 -4.08 6.92
C THR A 64 6.76 -5.01 5.75
N TYR A 65 6.60 -4.48 4.54
CA TYR A 65 6.86 -5.14 3.26
C TYR A 65 7.73 -4.24 2.40
N ASP A 66 8.74 -4.83 1.77
CA ASP A 66 9.70 -4.11 0.92
C ASP A 66 9.30 -4.14 -0.57
N ASP A 67 8.20 -4.80 -0.91
CA ASP A 67 7.65 -4.92 -2.27
C ASP A 67 6.19 -4.47 -2.34
N TYR A 68 5.67 -4.34 -3.58
CA TYR A 68 4.28 -3.92 -3.81
C TYR A 68 3.30 -5.08 -4.09
N VAL A 69 3.76 -6.33 -4.13
CA VAL A 69 2.93 -7.49 -4.49
C VAL A 69 2.31 -8.13 -3.24
N LEU A 70 3.16 -8.49 -2.28
CA LEU A 70 2.77 -9.27 -1.11
C LEU A 70 1.70 -8.62 -0.21
N PRO A 71 1.67 -7.28 0.00
CA PRO A 71 0.66 -6.69 0.89
C PRO A 71 -0.79 -6.87 0.41
N ASN A 72 -1.03 -6.86 -0.90
CA ASN A 72 -2.38 -7.12 -1.44
C ASN A 72 -2.75 -8.60 -1.37
N ASP A 73 -1.79 -9.51 -1.59
CA ASP A 73 -2.00 -10.94 -1.45
C ASP A 73 -2.36 -11.27 0.02
N ALA A 74 -1.62 -10.73 0.99
CA ALA A 74 -1.87 -10.92 2.43
C ALA A 74 -3.19 -10.28 2.92
N LEU A 75 -3.64 -9.20 2.28
CA LEU A 75 -4.94 -8.62 2.57
C LEU A 75 -6.07 -9.48 1.99
N ALA A 76 -5.91 -9.96 0.76
CA ALA A 76 -6.91 -10.77 0.08
C ALA A 76 -7.12 -12.14 0.76
N ASP A 77 -6.06 -12.76 1.31
CA ASP A 77 -6.14 -14.04 2.01
C ASP A 77 -6.59 -13.92 3.49
N GLY A 78 -6.77 -12.69 4.00
CA GLY A 78 -7.22 -12.41 5.37
C GLY A 78 -6.12 -12.43 6.43
N SER A 79 -4.85 -12.53 6.05
CA SER A 79 -3.70 -12.43 6.98
C SER A 79 -3.55 -11.03 7.56
N LEU A 80 -4.02 -10.02 6.84
CA LEU A 80 -4.10 -8.62 7.24
C LEU A 80 -5.56 -8.15 7.32
N ASP A 81 -5.84 -7.17 8.16
CA ASP A 81 -7.13 -6.44 8.19
C ASP A 81 -7.12 -5.29 7.16
N ALA A 82 -5.95 -4.68 6.91
CA ALA A 82 -5.76 -3.60 5.95
C ALA A 82 -4.32 -3.60 5.41
N ASN A 83 -4.10 -2.89 4.32
CA ASN A 83 -2.74 -2.49 3.94
C ASN A 83 -2.67 -0.99 3.60
N TYR A 84 -1.48 -0.44 3.71
CA TYR A 84 -1.20 0.96 3.44
C TYR A 84 0.20 1.10 2.84
N PHE A 85 0.28 1.13 1.49
CA PHE A 85 1.54 1.18 0.74
C PHE A 85 1.35 1.70 -0.69
N GLN A 86 0.11 1.80 -1.19
CA GLN A 86 -0.24 1.93 -2.59
C GLN A 86 -1.13 3.14 -2.88
N HIS A 87 -1.04 3.64 -4.08
CA HIS A 87 -1.95 4.66 -4.58
C HIS A 87 -3.18 4.05 -5.29
N ILE A 88 -4.22 4.86 -5.47
CA ILE A 88 -5.50 4.43 -6.04
C ILE A 88 -5.33 3.68 -7.37
N PRO A 89 -4.66 4.20 -8.41
CA PRO A 89 -4.55 3.48 -9.69
C PRO A 89 -3.86 2.12 -9.58
N TYR A 90 -2.87 1.95 -8.66
CA TYR A 90 -2.23 0.66 -8.42
C TYR A 90 -3.21 -0.36 -7.80
N LEU A 91 -3.98 0.06 -6.80
CA LEU A 91 -5.00 -0.79 -6.19
C LEU A 91 -6.04 -1.24 -7.22
N GLU A 92 -6.58 -0.28 -8.00
CA GLU A 92 -7.63 -0.55 -9.00
C GLU A 92 -7.13 -1.52 -10.08
N GLU A 93 -5.91 -1.36 -10.58
CA GLU A 93 -5.36 -2.27 -11.58
C GLU A 93 -5.06 -3.64 -10.98
N THR A 94 -4.51 -3.73 -9.76
CA THR A 94 -4.30 -5.01 -9.05
C THR A 94 -5.62 -5.76 -8.82
N VAL A 95 -6.66 -5.06 -8.39
CA VAL A 95 -8.01 -5.65 -8.21
C VAL A 95 -8.52 -6.23 -9.52
N LYS A 96 -8.37 -5.50 -10.61
CA LYS A 96 -8.80 -5.92 -11.95
C LYS A 96 -7.98 -7.12 -12.47
N GLU A 97 -6.66 -7.10 -12.32
CA GLU A 97 -5.75 -8.15 -12.80
C GLU A 97 -5.87 -9.45 -11.99
N LYS A 98 -5.91 -9.34 -10.67
CA LYS A 98 -5.92 -10.47 -9.75
C LYS A 98 -7.33 -10.98 -9.42
N GLY A 99 -8.37 -10.19 -9.68
CA GLY A 99 -9.75 -10.51 -9.30
C GLY A 99 -10.00 -10.43 -7.80
N TYR A 100 -9.25 -9.61 -7.07
CA TYR A 100 -9.42 -9.44 -5.63
C TYR A 100 -10.66 -8.60 -5.31
N ASP A 101 -11.33 -8.92 -4.20
CA ASP A 101 -12.45 -8.12 -3.68
C ASP A 101 -11.92 -7.12 -2.62
N LEU A 102 -11.12 -6.17 -3.11
CA LEU A 102 -10.50 -5.13 -2.31
C LEU A 102 -11.05 -3.75 -2.71
N THR A 103 -11.07 -2.85 -1.74
CA THR A 103 -11.40 -1.44 -1.90
C THR A 103 -10.52 -0.60 -0.95
N TYR A 104 -10.76 0.70 -0.86
CA TYR A 104 -10.08 1.53 0.13
C TYR A 104 -11.07 2.24 1.05
N CYS A 105 -10.64 2.55 2.28
CA CYS A 105 -11.44 3.24 3.28
C CYS A 105 -10.96 4.67 3.57
N ALA A 106 -9.70 4.99 3.29
CA ALA A 106 -9.14 6.31 3.55
C ALA A 106 -8.12 6.69 2.47
N LYS A 107 -8.15 7.96 2.03
CA LYS A 107 -7.01 8.62 1.38
C LYS A 107 -6.17 9.26 2.46
N VAL A 108 -4.86 9.10 2.43
CA VAL A 108 -4.01 9.59 3.52
C VAL A 108 -2.99 10.62 3.04
N HIS A 109 -2.23 10.35 1.97
CA HIS A 109 -1.22 11.28 1.49
C HIS A 109 -0.92 11.09 0.00
N ILE A 110 -0.20 12.05 -0.56
CA ILE A 110 0.37 11.99 -1.91
C ILE A 110 1.89 11.98 -1.79
N GLU A 111 2.52 11.14 -2.60
CA GLU A 111 3.96 11.04 -2.78
C GLU A 111 4.33 11.48 -4.19
N PRO A 112 4.80 12.71 -4.41
CA PRO A 112 5.25 13.13 -5.74
C PRO A 112 6.44 12.30 -6.22
N MET A 113 6.31 11.57 -7.33
CA MET A 113 7.39 10.78 -7.91
C MET A 113 8.51 11.71 -8.41
N GLY A 114 9.77 11.28 -8.27
CA GLY A 114 10.92 12.11 -8.61
C GLY A 114 11.86 11.47 -9.65
N ILE A 115 12.59 12.33 -10.38
CA ILE A 115 13.71 11.95 -11.26
C ILE A 115 14.99 12.25 -10.52
N TYR A 116 15.87 11.26 -10.40
CA TYR A 116 17.12 11.34 -9.64
C TYR A 116 18.33 10.96 -10.51
N SER A 117 19.51 11.41 -10.09
CA SER A 117 20.77 11.05 -10.73
C SER A 117 21.95 11.19 -9.75
N ASN A 118 22.91 10.25 -9.87
CA ASN A 118 24.21 10.36 -9.23
C ASN A 118 25.25 11.04 -10.15
N SER A 119 25.00 11.11 -11.46
CA SER A 119 25.99 11.51 -12.46
C SER A 119 25.81 12.93 -13.00
N ILE A 120 24.57 13.45 -13.04
CA ILE A 120 24.25 14.79 -13.57
C ILE A 120 23.50 15.63 -12.51
N LYS A 121 23.48 16.93 -12.72
CA LYS A 121 22.83 17.90 -11.80
C LYS A 121 21.60 18.56 -12.41
N LYS A 122 21.40 18.45 -13.72
CA LYS A 122 20.26 19.03 -14.44
C LYS A 122 19.84 18.11 -15.59
N LEU A 123 18.55 18.11 -15.92
CA LEU A 123 18.00 17.30 -17.00
C LEU A 123 18.50 17.67 -18.40
N ASP A 124 18.99 18.90 -18.60
CA ASP A 124 19.59 19.32 -19.86
C ASP A 124 20.95 18.66 -20.15
N GLU A 125 21.61 18.14 -19.10
CA GLU A 125 22.88 17.38 -19.21
C GLU A 125 22.69 15.94 -19.72
N VAL A 126 21.44 15.42 -19.77
CA VAL A 126 21.14 14.10 -20.35
C VAL A 126 21.58 14.05 -21.81
N LYS A 127 22.36 13.03 -22.18
CA LYS A 127 23.01 12.87 -23.48
C LYS A 127 22.27 11.87 -24.38
N ASN A 128 22.64 11.86 -25.64
CA ASN A 128 22.16 10.86 -26.59
C ASN A 128 22.65 9.46 -26.18
N GLY A 129 21.73 8.50 -26.13
CA GLY A 129 22.00 7.11 -25.75
C GLY A 129 22.08 6.86 -24.24
N ASP A 130 21.79 7.87 -23.40
CA ASP A 130 21.80 7.68 -21.97
C ASP A 130 20.71 6.69 -21.52
N LYS A 131 21.02 5.92 -20.48
CA LYS A 131 20.08 4.99 -19.84
C LYS A 131 19.18 5.69 -18.85
N VAL A 132 17.91 5.28 -18.81
CA VAL A 132 16.87 5.77 -17.91
C VAL A 132 16.21 4.58 -17.22
N ALA A 133 16.33 4.48 -15.90
CA ALA A 133 15.64 3.45 -15.16
C ALA A 133 14.22 3.91 -14.77
N VAL A 134 13.25 3.01 -14.94
CA VAL A 134 11.83 3.22 -14.60
C VAL A 134 11.25 1.98 -13.92
N PRO A 135 10.19 2.11 -13.09
CA PRO A 135 9.44 0.97 -12.59
C PRO A 135 8.83 0.16 -13.73
N ASN A 136 8.68 -1.17 -13.55
CA ASN A 136 8.13 -2.09 -14.55
C ASN A 136 6.66 -2.47 -14.30
N ASP A 137 6.04 -2.03 -13.21
CA ASP A 137 4.60 -2.22 -13.03
C ASP A 137 3.80 -1.22 -13.86
N SER A 138 2.66 -1.67 -14.40
CA SER A 138 1.88 -0.96 -15.43
C SER A 138 1.52 0.49 -15.05
N THR A 139 1.24 0.73 -13.78
CA THR A 139 0.79 2.05 -13.31
C THR A 139 1.96 2.99 -13.02
N ASN A 140 3.03 2.51 -12.38
CA ASN A 140 4.20 3.33 -12.10
C ASN A 140 5.11 3.52 -13.31
N GLU A 141 5.19 2.55 -14.26
CA GLU A 141 5.83 2.76 -15.55
C GLU A 141 5.16 3.91 -16.29
N ALA A 142 3.83 3.84 -16.45
CA ALA A 142 3.06 4.88 -17.12
C ALA A 142 3.25 6.27 -16.46
N ARG A 143 3.26 6.30 -15.13
CA ARG A 143 3.49 7.50 -14.33
C ARG A 143 4.89 8.07 -14.57
N ALA A 144 5.92 7.22 -14.56
CA ALA A 144 7.30 7.62 -14.83
C ALA A 144 7.47 8.19 -16.25
N LEU A 145 6.91 7.54 -17.25
CA LEU A 145 6.95 8.01 -18.64
C LEU A 145 6.23 9.34 -18.82
N LYS A 146 5.09 9.54 -18.16
CA LYS A 146 4.38 10.83 -18.15
C LYS A 146 5.22 11.94 -17.51
N LEU A 147 5.93 11.64 -16.41
CA LEU A 147 6.83 12.59 -15.77
C LEU A 147 8.00 12.97 -16.70
N LEU A 148 8.64 12.00 -17.38
CA LEU A 148 9.70 12.23 -18.34
C LEU A 148 9.20 13.06 -19.55
N ALA A 149 7.98 12.78 -20.03
CA ALA A 149 7.35 13.54 -21.11
C ALA A 149 7.06 14.99 -20.70
N LYS A 150 6.58 15.20 -19.47
CA LYS A 150 6.36 16.54 -18.89
C LYS A 150 7.66 17.38 -18.83
N GLN A 151 8.81 16.69 -18.65
CA GLN A 151 10.13 17.33 -18.67
C GLN A 151 10.69 17.52 -20.09
N GLY A 152 9.96 17.10 -21.14
CA GLY A 152 10.39 17.26 -22.54
C GLY A 152 11.49 16.29 -22.99
N LEU A 153 11.75 15.23 -22.22
CA LEU A 153 12.75 14.22 -22.55
C LEU A 153 12.25 13.25 -23.62
N ILE A 154 10.95 12.96 -23.63
CA ILE A 154 10.26 12.10 -24.60
C ILE A 154 8.88 12.65 -24.91
N GLU A 155 8.23 12.11 -25.96
CA GLU A 155 6.77 12.24 -26.14
C GLU A 155 6.15 10.84 -26.12
N VAL A 156 4.95 10.71 -25.55
CA VAL A 156 4.22 9.46 -25.41
C VAL A 156 2.82 9.58 -25.99
N LYS A 157 2.18 8.46 -26.32
CA LYS A 157 0.75 8.43 -26.66
C LYS A 157 -0.09 8.82 -25.44
N ASP A 158 -1.29 9.34 -25.68
CA ASP A 158 -2.30 9.46 -24.64
C ASP A 158 -2.73 8.08 -24.16
N GLY A 159 -2.89 7.93 -22.83
CA GLY A 159 -3.31 6.68 -22.21
C GLY A 159 -3.07 6.68 -20.69
N GLU A 160 -3.79 5.81 -19.99
CA GLU A 160 -3.60 5.62 -18.55
C GLU A 160 -2.41 4.70 -18.27
N LEU A 161 -2.33 3.57 -18.96
CA LEU A 161 -1.32 2.52 -18.78
C LEU A 161 -0.40 2.47 -20.01
N ILE A 162 0.36 3.54 -20.24
CA ILE A 162 1.37 3.58 -21.31
C ILE A 162 2.65 2.87 -20.88
N THR A 163 3.34 2.30 -21.86
CA THR A 163 4.63 1.61 -21.70
C THR A 163 5.71 2.25 -22.56
N VAL A 164 6.96 1.83 -22.43
CA VAL A 164 8.07 2.29 -23.30
C VAL A 164 7.76 2.09 -24.80
N LYS A 165 6.88 1.16 -25.15
CA LYS A 165 6.43 0.93 -26.54
C LYS A 165 5.51 2.03 -27.07
N ASP A 166 4.97 2.85 -26.20
CA ASP A 166 4.08 3.96 -26.51
C ASP A 166 4.80 5.31 -26.62
N ILE A 167 6.13 5.29 -26.52
CA ILE A 167 6.97 6.46 -26.79
C ILE A 167 6.90 6.79 -28.27
N THR A 168 6.43 7.99 -28.60
CA THR A 168 6.26 8.46 -29.99
C THR A 168 7.44 9.29 -30.47
N LYS A 169 8.16 9.95 -29.54
CA LYS A 169 9.42 10.63 -29.83
C LYS A 169 10.41 10.42 -28.70
N ASN A 170 11.64 10.12 -29.08
CA ASN A 170 12.78 9.96 -28.19
C ASN A 170 14.00 10.68 -28.84
N PRO A 171 14.06 12.03 -28.74
CA PRO A 171 15.03 12.82 -29.51
C PRO A 171 16.47 12.59 -29.08
N LYS A 172 16.68 12.04 -27.89
CA LYS A 172 18.02 11.70 -27.37
C LYS A 172 18.32 10.21 -27.45
N ASN A 173 17.50 9.39 -28.12
CA ASN A 173 17.66 7.94 -28.21
C ASN A 173 17.93 7.29 -26.82
N LEU A 174 17.17 7.71 -25.80
CA LEU A 174 17.30 7.19 -24.44
C LEU A 174 17.00 5.69 -24.41
N GLU A 175 17.80 4.94 -23.65
CA GLU A 175 17.63 3.51 -23.45
C GLU A 175 16.91 3.27 -22.12
N PHE A 176 15.73 2.64 -22.14
CA PHE A 176 14.93 2.40 -20.96
C PHE A 176 15.33 1.07 -20.28
N VAL A 177 15.49 1.12 -18.96
CA VAL A 177 15.77 -0.02 -18.08
C VAL A 177 14.58 -0.18 -17.15
N GLU A 178 13.70 -1.15 -17.46
CA GLU A 178 12.48 -1.44 -16.71
C GLU A 178 12.81 -2.47 -15.62
N VAL A 179 12.67 -2.09 -14.35
CA VAL A 179 12.97 -2.95 -13.19
C VAL A 179 11.89 -2.79 -12.12
N ASP A 180 11.82 -3.73 -11.18
CA ASP A 180 10.92 -3.61 -10.04
C ASP A 180 11.13 -2.28 -9.33
N ALA A 181 10.03 -1.62 -8.93
CA ALA A 181 10.07 -0.30 -8.31
C ALA A 181 11.03 -0.23 -7.10
N ALA A 182 11.08 -1.31 -6.32
CA ALA A 182 12.00 -1.46 -5.18
C ALA A 182 13.48 -1.47 -5.59
N GLN A 183 13.79 -1.85 -6.82
CA GLN A 183 15.15 -1.97 -7.32
C GLN A 183 15.62 -0.72 -8.07
N VAL A 184 14.71 0.16 -8.49
CA VAL A 184 15.08 1.37 -9.24
C VAL A 184 16.16 2.20 -8.54
N PRO A 185 16.12 2.45 -7.20
CA PRO A 185 17.16 3.21 -6.54
C PRO A 185 18.56 2.61 -6.68
N SER A 186 18.67 1.27 -6.72
CA SER A 186 19.98 0.59 -6.85
C SER A 186 20.61 0.74 -8.23
N THR A 187 19.88 1.19 -9.23
CA THR A 187 20.37 1.40 -10.60
C THR A 187 21.06 2.76 -10.79
N LEU A 188 21.02 3.67 -9.80
CA LEU A 188 21.46 5.06 -9.95
C LEU A 188 22.92 5.22 -10.40
N ASP A 189 23.80 4.26 -10.09
CA ASP A 189 25.20 4.29 -10.52
C ASP A 189 25.39 3.74 -11.95
N ASP A 190 24.40 3.02 -12.50
CA ASP A 190 24.45 2.36 -13.80
C ASP A 190 23.68 3.11 -14.90
N VAL A 191 22.93 4.14 -14.52
CA VAL A 191 22.07 4.94 -15.43
C VAL A 191 22.33 6.44 -15.31
N ALA A 192 21.97 7.20 -16.34
CA ALA A 192 22.08 8.65 -16.28
C ALA A 192 21.01 9.27 -15.34
N ILE A 193 19.79 8.77 -15.42
CA ILE A 193 18.68 9.17 -14.56
C ILE A 193 17.81 7.97 -14.20
N ALA A 194 17.17 8.02 -13.03
CA ALA A 194 16.18 7.05 -12.57
C ALA A 194 14.90 7.75 -12.09
N VAL A 195 13.74 7.22 -12.46
CA VAL A 195 12.45 7.72 -11.98
C VAL A 195 12.01 6.84 -10.82
N ILE A 196 12.01 7.39 -9.61
CA ILE A 196 11.88 6.62 -8.36
C ILE A 196 10.61 7.03 -7.61
N ASN A 197 9.84 6.04 -7.18
CA ASN A 197 8.73 6.23 -6.24
C ASN A 197 9.27 6.79 -4.91
N THR A 198 8.58 7.74 -4.33
CA THR A 198 9.08 8.51 -3.17
C THR A 198 9.36 7.67 -1.95
N ASN A 199 8.54 6.65 -1.63
CA ASN A 199 8.82 5.74 -0.53
C ASN A 199 10.17 5.01 -0.69
N TYR A 200 10.51 4.56 -1.90
CA TYR A 200 11.81 3.93 -2.18
C TYR A 200 12.96 4.94 -2.20
N ALA A 201 12.72 6.16 -2.67
CA ALA A 201 13.71 7.22 -2.58
C ALA A 201 14.05 7.54 -1.11
N LEU A 202 13.05 7.69 -0.26
CA LEU A 202 13.22 7.95 1.18
C LEU A 202 13.96 6.80 1.89
N ASN A 203 13.67 5.53 1.53
CA ASN A 203 14.34 4.38 2.12
C ASN A 203 15.87 4.35 1.88
N VAL A 204 16.33 4.94 0.77
CA VAL A 204 17.76 5.08 0.46
C VAL A 204 18.33 6.46 0.82
N GLY A 205 17.58 7.27 1.56
CA GLY A 205 18.01 8.58 2.06
C GLY A 205 17.90 9.73 1.07
N LEU A 206 17.26 9.53 -0.10
CA LEU A 206 16.99 10.59 -1.07
C LEU A 206 15.73 11.37 -0.66
N ASN A 207 15.84 12.69 -0.67
CA ASN A 207 14.71 13.58 -0.37
C ASN A 207 14.16 14.17 -1.67
N PRO A 208 12.87 13.93 -2.03
CA PRO A 208 12.29 14.41 -3.30
C PRO A 208 12.44 15.92 -3.53
N THR A 209 12.29 16.73 -2.50
CA THR A 209 12.34 18.19 -2.61
C THR A 209 13.75 18.77 -2.66
N LYS A 210 14.79 17.97 -2.35
CA LYS A 210 16.18 18.42 -2.28
C LYS A 210 17.06 17.76 -3.35
N ASP A 211 16.85 16.48 -3.58
CA ASP A 211 17.78 15.64 -4.34
C ASP A 211 17.25 15.28 -5.74
N ALA A 212 15.94 15.44 -5.98
CA ALA A 212 15.38 15.18 -7.30
C ALA A 212 15.72 16.31 -8.29
N LEU A 213 16.04 15.91 -9.53
CA LEU A 213 16.21 16.82 -10.67
C LEU A 213 14.87 17.40 -11.13
N ALA A 214 13.81 16.66 -10.96
CA ALA A 214 12.41 17.06 -11.16
C ALA A 214 11.47 16.19 -10.34
N ILE A 215 10.33 16.73 -9.93
CA ILE A 215 9.28 16.01 -9.20
C ILE A 215 7.92 16.25 -9.84
N GLU A 216 6.99 15.33 -9.61
CA GLU A 216 5.58 15.53 -9.94
C GLU A 216 4.96 16.69 -9.16
N SER A 217 3.82 17.16 -9.67
CA SER A 217 2.94 18.04 -8.89
C SER A 217 2.28 17.25 -7.75
N SER A 218 2.08 17.90 -6.61
CA SER A 218 1.27 17.37 -5.52
C SER A 218 -0.23 17.30 -5.86
N GLU A 219 -0.67 18.01 -6.91
CA GLU A 219 -2.01 17.85 -7.48
C GLU A 219 -2.00 16.65 -8.46
N SER A 220 -2.21 15.45 -7.92
CA SER A 220 -2.08 14.21 -8.68
C SER A 220 -3.14 13.19 -8.27
N PRO A 221 -3.54 12.27 -9.18
CA PRO A 221 -4.51 11.22 -8.86
C PRO A 221 -3.93 10.10 -7.98
N TYR A 222 -2.62 10.14 -7.70
CA TYR A 222 -1.88 9.08 -7.01
C TYR A 222 -1.91 9.22 -5.49
N ALA A 223 -3.10 9.50 -4.92
CA ALA A 223 -3.27 9.47 -3.47
C ALA A 223 -3.04 8.06 -2.93
N ASN A 224 -2.18 7.94 -1.93
CA ASN A 224 -1.95 6.72 -1.17
C ASN A 224 -3.11 6.46 -0.23
N VAL A 225 -3.57 5.21 -0.21
CA VAL A 225 -4.81 4.79 0.43
C VAL A 225 -4.60 3.63 1.39
N VAL A 226 -5.50 3.53 2.35
CA VAL A 226 -5.66 2.34 3.18
C VAL A 226 -6.62 1.40 2.48
N ALA A 227 -6.10 0.29 1.96
CA ALA A 227 -6.91 -0.75 1.33
C ALA A 227 -7.40 -1.76 2.36
N ILE A 228 -8.60 -2.28 2.12
CA ILE A 228 -9.33 -3.24 2.94
C ILE A 228 -10.07 -4.23 2.03
N ARG A 229 -10.51 -5.36 2.56
CA ARG A 229 -11.51 -6.19 1.85
C ARG A 229 -12.83 -5.43 1.78
N THR A 230 -13.57 -5.59 0.68
CA THR A 230 -14.84 -4.88 0.47
C THR A 230 -15.87 -5.20 1.55
N GLU A 231 -15.90 -6.44 2.04
CA GLU A 231 -16.79 -6.88 3.12
C GLU A 231 -16.52 -6.19 4.46
N ASP A 232 -15.29 -5.71 4.72
CA ASP A 232 -14.87 -5.06 5.96
C ASP A 232 -15.14 -3.55 5.96
N LYS A 233 -15.72 -2.99 4.89
CA LYS A 233 -15.88 -1.54 4.71
C LYS A 233 -16.59 -0.84 5.87
N ASP A 234 -17.60 -1.47 6.42
CA ASP A 234 -18.42 -0.91 7.50
C ASP A 234 -18.04 -1.43 8.89
N SER A 235 -16.94 -2.19 9.00
CA SER A 235 -16.47 -2.73 10.28
C SER A 235 -16.00 -1.63 11.23
N GLU A 236 -16.11 -1.89 12.52
CA GLU A 236 -15.65 -0.95 13.55
C GLU A 236 -14.12 -0.75 13.52
N LYS A 237 -13.36 -1.79 13.13
CA LYS A 237 -11.90 -1.68 12.90
C LYS A 237 -11.59 -0.70 11.78
N THR A 238 -12.28 -0.81 10.64
CA THR A 238 -12.13 0.07 9.48
C THR A 238 -12.46 1.51 9.81
N LYS A 239 -13.57 1.74 10.52
CA LYS A 239 -13.97 3.09 10.96
C LYS A 239 -12.94 3.71 11.90
N ALA A 240 -12.45 2.96 12.88
CA ALA A 240 -11.43 3.42 13.81
C ALA A 240 -10.11 3.76 13.08
N LEU A 241 -9.66 2.89 12.17
CA LEU A 241 -8.44 3.10 11.38
C LEU A 241 -8.55 4.34 10.49
N THR A 242 -9.66 4.49 9.76
CA THR A 242 -9.95 5.67 8.93
C THR A 242 -9.91 6.96 9.75
N LYS A 243 -10.62 6.98 10.89
CA LYS A 243 -10.69 8.15 11.76
C LYS A 243 -9.31 8.53 12.32
N ALA A 244 -8.52 7.55 12.72
CA ALA A 244 -7.17 7.79 13.25
C ALA A 244 -6.24 8.36 12.17
N LEU A 245 -6.23 7.77 10.97
CA LEU A 245 -5.35 8.19 9.89
C LEU A 245 -5.73 9.52 9.24
N ASN A 246 -7.03 9.91 9.26
CA ASN A 246 -7.49 11.20 8.75
C ASN A 246 -7.69 12.24 9.88
N SER A 247 -6.93 12.13 10.96
CA SER A 247 -6.95 13.06 12.08
C SER A 247 -6.01 14.26 11.86
N ASP A 248 -6.29 15.36 12.54
CA ASP A 248 -5.41 16.54 12.56
C ASP A 248 -4.01 16.22 13.10
N ASP A 249 -3.90 15.29 14.05
CA ASP A 249 -2.61 14.85 14.61
C ASP A 249 -1.75 14.17 13.54
N VAL A 250 -2.33 13.28 12.73
CA VAL A 250 -1.63 12.61 11.63
C VAL A 250 -1.31 13.60 10.51
N LYS A 251 -2.23 14.50 10.17
CA LYS A 251 -1.97 15.57 9.21
C LYS A 251 -0.75 16.39 9.62
N LYS A 252 -0.72 16.87 10.84
CA LYS A 252 0.39 17.64 11.39
C LYS A 252 1.69 16.84 11.38
N PHE A 253 1.65 15.56 11.74
CA PHE A 253 2.83 14.67 11.68
C PHE A 253 3.41 14.61 10.26
N ILE A 254 2.56 14.41 9.23
CA ILE A 254 2.99 14.36 7.84
C ILE A 254 3.64 15.69 7.43
N GLU A 255 3.01 16.83 7.71
CA GLU A 255 3.49 18.15 7.36
C GLU A 255 4.83 18.47 8.02
N GLU A 256 4.98 18.20 9.32
CA GLU A 256 6.18 18.50 10.10
C GLU A 256 7.36 17.57 9.75
N LYS A 257 7.08 16.27 9.57
CA LYS A 257 8.13 15.27 9.33
C LYS A 257 8.69 15.34 7.92
N TYR A 258 7.82 15.46 6.93
CA TYR A 258 8.21 15.32 5.53
C TYR A 258 8.41 16.64 4.78
N ASN A 259 8.07 17.79 5.38
CA ASN A 259 8.37 19.13 4.85
C ASN A 259 8.06 19.27 3.35
N GLY A 260 6.90 18.80 2.89
CA GLY A 260 6.45 18.88 1.50
C GLY A 260 6.97 17.81 0.57
N SER A 261 7.86 16.89 1.02
CA SER A 261 8.21 15.67 0.26
C SER A 261 7.01 14.74 0.11
N ILE A 262 6.10 14.81 1.08
CA ILE A 262 4.83 14.09 1.15
C ILE A 262 3.79 15.10 1.63
N VAL A 263 2.60 15.06 1.07
CA VAL A 263 1.51 15.98 1.41
C VAL A 263 0.25 15.23 1.83
N PRO A 264 -0.48 15.68 2.86
CA PRO A 264 -1.78 15.10 3.21
C PRO A 264 -2.76 15.14 2.04
N ALA A 265 -3.65 14.14 1.94
CA ALA A 265 -4.66 13.99 0.88
C ALA A 265 -6.11 13.97 1.42
N PHE A 266 -6.34 14.47 2.62
CA PHE A 266 -7.63 14.56 3.31
C PHE A 266 -7.85 15.89 3.98
#